data_0f84000175fb2adb794ee90b1c1eb419
#
_entry.id   0f84000175fb2adb794ee90b1c1eb419
#
_cell.length_a   1.000
_cell.length_b   1.000
_cell.length_c   1.000
_cell.angle_alpha   90.00
_cell.angle_beta   90.00
_cell.angle_gamma   90.00
#
_symmetry.space_group_name_H-M   'P 1'
#
loop_
_entity.id
_entity.type
_entity.pdbx_description
1 polymer ?
#
loop_
_entity_poly.entity_id
_entity_poly.type
_entity_poly.pdbx_seq_one_letter_code
_entity_poly.pdbx_strand_id
1 'polypeptide(L)'
;MGIFDSIGNIVRGQLIDVIEWTDSTNNTIVHKYDMNGKEIMMGAQLTVRESQVAIFVNEGKLADVFQPGRYELSTANMPVMTALKAWKFGFNSPFKSDVYFVNTKQFLDCKWGTTNPVMMRDAEFGMIRLRAFGAYSFRVADPEVFLREVFGTSSEYTVQDVEGQLKRTLVSGLSDAIAESKLPALDLAANYDEIGDYALKTINPRIEKLGLTLVSFVIENISLPEEVEKTMDKRTSMGVLGDMNRYTQYQAAEAMREAANNPGGMAGAGVGMGAGVAMGQAFAQAMQATQQQPAAPVQQQPTAQKGSFCANCGEQLTQIGRAHV
;
A
#
# COMPACT_ATOMS: atom_id res chain seq x y z
N MET A 1 -48.27 -10.41 52.03
CA MET A 1 -46.97 -10.68 51.45
C MET A 1 -47.14 -11.94 50.63
N GLY A 2 -47.23 -11.75 49.32
CA GLY A 2 -47.82 -12.75 48.44
C GLY A 2 -46.82 -13.73 47.88
N ILE A 3 -47.29 -14.94 47.70
CA ILE A 3 -46.64 -16.07 47.04
C ILE A 3 -46.11 -15.66 45.63
N PHE A 4 -46.70 -14.65 45.00
CA PHE A 4 -46.28 -14.10 43.70
C PHE A 4 -44.94 -13.36 43.73
N ASP A 5 -44.55 -12.73 44.88
CA ASP A 5 -43.25 -12.08 44.99
C ASP A 5 -42.10 -13.11 45.09
N SER A 6 -42.36 -14.27 45.70
CA SER A 6 -41.38 -15.37 45.79
C SER A 6 -41.20 -16.06 44.43
N ILE A 7 -42.26 -16.21 43.66
CA ILE A 7 -42.18 -16.80 42.29
C ILE A 7 -41.48 -15.85 41.35
N GLY A 8 -41.70 -14.55 41.43
CA GLY A 8 -41.01 -13.53 40.63
C GLY A 8 -39.49 -13.49 40.87
N ASN A 9 -39.06 -13.72 42.11
CA ASN A 9 -37.63 -13.79 42.45
C ASN A 9 -36.97 -15.09 42.03
N ILE A 10 -37.72 -16.22 42.07
CA ILE A 10 -37.21 -17.53 41.60
C ILE A 10 -37.04 -17.53 40.06
N VAL A 11 -37.96 -16.90 39.31
CA VAL A 11 -37.86 -16.81 37.84
C VAL A 11 -36.74 -15.86 37.40
N ARG A 12 -36.44 -14.79 38.16
CA ARG A 12 -35.28 -13.89 37.89
C ARG A 12 -33.92 -14.54 38.14
N GLY A 13 -33.87 -15.57 39.02
CA GLY A 13 -32.61 -16.30 39.35
C GLY A 13 -32.22 -17.38 38.33
N GLN A 14 -33.01 -17.65 37.31
CA GLN A 14 -32.74 -18.72 36.33
C GLN A 14 -32.49 -18.23 34.90
N LEU A 15 -32.35 -16.95 34.67
CA LEU A 15 -31.88 -16.44 33.38
C LEU A 15 -30.37 -16.64 33.30
N ILE A 16 -29.96 -17.63 32.52
CA ILE A 16 -28.54 -17.85 32.18
C ILE A 16 -28.05 -16.59 31.48
N ASP A 17 -27.06 -15.91 32.04
CA ASP A 17 -26.44 -14.74 31.37
C ASP A 17 -25.71 -15.21 30.11
N VAL A 18 -26.03 -14.60 29.01
CA VAL A 18 -25.35 -14.82 27.73
C VAL A 18 -24.39 -13.68 27.46
N ILE A 19 -23.12 -14.01 27.35
CA ILE A 19 -22.04 -13.08 27.04
C ILE A 19 -21.69 -13.28 25.55
N GLU A 20 -22.11 -12.34 24.72
CA GLU A 20 -21.78 -12.33 23.30
C GLU A 20 -21.68 -10.90 22.78
N TRP A 21 -20.95 -10.72 21.73
CA TRP A 21 -20.87 -9.44 21.04
C TRP A 21 -21.05 -9.64 19.53
N THR A 22 -21.86 -8.78 18.93
CA THR A 22 -22.03 -8.67 17.49
C THR A 22 -21.56 -7.31 17.06
N ASP A 23 -20.49 -7.28 16.25
CA ASP A 23 -19.98 -6.04 15.67
C ASP A 23 -20.95 -5.53 14.60
N SER A 24 -21.60 -4.41 14.87
CA SER A 24 -22.46 -3.70 13.91
C SER A 24 -21.66 -2.69 13.07
N THR A 25 -20.37 -2.52 13.38
CA THR A 25 -19.46 -1.62 12.68
C THR A 25 -18.45 -2.45 11.88
N ASN A 26 -17.75 -1.81 10.96
CA ASN A 26 -16.66 -2.48 10.25
C ASN A 26 -15.28 -2.09 10.77
N ASN A 27 -15.22 -1.23 11.78
CA ASN A 27 -14.00 -0.57 12.22
C ASN A 27 -13.62 -0.83 13.69
N THR A 28 -14.44 -1.54 14.47
CA THR A 28 -14.12 -1.86 15.87
C THR A 28 -13.14 -3.02 15.93
N ILE A 29 -11.98 -2.80 16.58
CA ILE A 29 -10.94 -3.81 16.81
C ILE A 29 -11.20 -4.51 18.14
N VAL A 30 -11.40 -3.73 19.22
CA VAL A 30 -11.66 -4.24 20.57
C VAL A 30 -12.91 -3.60 21.12
N HIS A 31 -13.74 -4.42 21.74
CA HIS A 31 -14.93 -3.99 22.46
C HIS A 31 -14.95 -4.59 23.85
N LYS A 32 -15.08 -3.74 24.86
CA LYS A 32 -15.32 -4.18 26.24
C LYS A 32 -16.80 -4.50 26.40
N TYR A 33 -17.11 -5.74 26.77
CA TYR A 33 -18.49 -6.15 27.04
C TYR A 33 -19.03 -5.39 28.23
N ASP A 34 -20.19 -4.73 28.07
CA ASP A 34 -20.82 -4.02 29.18
C ASP A 34 -21.61 -5.00 30.04
N MET A 35 -21.10 -5.23 31.23
CA MET A 35 -21.71 -6.08 32.23
C MET A 35 -22.92 -5.45 32.93
N ASN A 36 -23.26 -4.17 32.64
CA ASN A 36 -24.36 -3.43 33.29
C ASN A 36 -24.30 -3.50 34.80
N GLY A 37 -23.11 -3.51 35.38
CA GLY A 37 -22.88 -3.62 36.83
C GLY A 37 -23.11 -5.01 37.41
N LYS A 38 -23.34 -6.03 36.57
CA LYS A 38 -23.47 -7.42 36.98
C LYS A 38 -22.12 -8.11 37.07
N GLU A 39 -22.03 -9.11 37.90
CA GLU A 39 -20.87 -10.02 37.94
C GLU A 39 -21.06 -11.18 36.96
N ILE A 40 -19.96 -11.76 36.50
CA ILE A 40 -20.00 -12.96 35.64
C ILE A 40 -20.38 -14.15 36.58
N MET A 41 -21.51 -14.77 36.31
CA MET A 41 -21.98 -15.92 37.08
C MET A 41 -21.41 -17.23 36.49
N MET A 42 -21.16 -18.20 37.37
CA MET A 42 -20.88 -19.58 36.94
C MET A 42 -22.09 -20.13 36.19
N GLY A 43 -21.81 -20.82 35.07
CA GLY A 43 -22.85 -21.33 34.17
C GLY A 43 -23.28 -20.32 33.11
N ALA A 44 -22.76 -19.06 33.14
CA ALA A 44 -22.98 -18.13 32.06
C ALA A 44 -22.48 -18.69 30.70
N GLN A 45 -23.22 -18.41 29.64
CA GLN A 45 -22.89 -18.90 28.30
C GLN A 45 -22.09 -17.83 27.56
N LEU A 46 -20.83 -18.13 27.23
CA LEU A 46 -19.98 -17.30 26.38
C LEU A 46 -20.08 -17.78 24.94
N THR A 47 -20.42 -16.90 24.02
CA THR A 47 -20.38 -17.17 22.58
C THR A 47 -19.33 -16.30 21.91
N VAL A 48 -18.28 -16.92 21.37
CA VAL A 48 -17.20 -16.27 20.60
C VAL A 48 -17.35 -16.67 19.15
N ARG A 49 -17.50 -15.69 18.26
CA ARG A 49 -17.68 -15.91 16.81
C ARG A 49 -16.34 -16.24 16.15
N GLU A 50 -16.37 -16.85 14.96
CA GLU A 50 -15.14 -17.28 14.25
C GLU A 50 -14.11 -16.18 13.99
N SER A 51 -14.56 -14.93 13.86
CA SER A 51 -13.68 -13.77 13.66
C SER A 51 -13.38 -13.00 14.95
N GLN A 52 -13.52 -13.63 16.11
CA GLN A 52 -13.36 -13.00 17.41
C GLN A 52 -12.55 -13.86 18.35
N VAL A 53 -11.96 -13.22 19.36
CA VAL A 53 -11.39 -13.86 20.54
C VAL A 53 -11.94 -13.10 21.76
N ALA A 54 -12.38 -13.83 22.79
CA ALA A 54 -12.79 -13.22 24.05
C ALA A 54 -11.68 -13.37 25.08
N ILE A 55 -11.33 -12.26 25.75
CA ILE A 55 -10.25 -12.21 26.72
C ILE A 55 -10.83 -11.70 28.04
N PHE A 56 -10.62 -12.48 29.09
CA PHE A 56 -10.99 -12.13 30.45
C PHE A 56 -9.82 -11.41 31.12
N VAL A 57 -10.13 -10.28 31.74
CA VAL A 57 -9.16 -9.47 32.51
C VAL A 57 -9.65 -9.36 33.93
N ASN A 58 -8.84 -9.78 34.87
CA ASN A 58 -9.16 -9.68 36.30
C ASN A 58 -8.16 -8.73 36.99
N GLU A 59 -8.68 -7.71 37.66
CA GLU A 59 -7.87 -6.68 38.32
C GLU A 59 -6.76 -6.10 37.46
N GLY A 60 -7.05 -5.88 36.15
CA GLY A 60 -6.10 -5.34 35.18
C GLY A 60 -5.07 -6.34 34.66
N LYS A 61 -5.17 -7.62 34.99
CA LYS A 61 -4.31 -8.69 34.49
C LYS A 61 -5.07 -9.57 33.52
N LEU A 62 -4.44 -9.89 32.39
CA LEU A 62 -4.95 -10.88 31.45
C LEU A 62 -5.08 -12.22 32.17
N ALA A 63 -6.24 -12.86 32.06
CA ALA A 63 -6.54 -14.13 32.68
C ALA A 63 -6.74 -15.22 31.64
N ASP A 64 -7.98 -15.51 31.27
CA ASP A 64 -8.32 -16.61 30.38
C ASP A 64 -8.71 -16.09 28.99
N VAL A 65 -8.30 -16.82 27.94
CA VAL A 65 -8.53 -16.49 26.52
C VAL A 65 -9.37 -17.57 25.89
N PHE A 66 -10.47 -17.18 25.25
CA PHE A 66 -11.41 -18.08 24.58
C PHE A 66 -11.37 -17.86 23.07
N GLN A 67 -11.04 -18.92 22.36
CA GLN A 67 -11.09 -18.99 20.92
C GLN A 67 -12.54 -19.08 20.42
N PRO A 68 -12.80 -19.00 19.12
CA PRO A 68 -14.14 -19.17 18.58
C PRO A 68 -14.84 -20.44 19.07
N GLY A 69 -16.07 -20.29 19.53
CA GLY A 69 -16.86 -21.38 20.08
C GLY A 69 -17.92 -20.92 21.06
N ARG A 70 -18.64 -21.89 21.61
CA ARG A 70 -19.60 -21.70 22.69
C ARG A 70 -19.10 -22.40 23.95
N TYR A 71 -19.07 -21.69 25.04
CA TYR A 71 -18.54 -22.15 26.31
C TYR A 71 -19.54 -21.88 27.45
N GLU A 72 -19.75 -22.86 28.30
CA GLU A 72 -20.35 -22.67 29.61
C GLU A 72 -19.23 -22.33 30.58
N LEU A 73 -19.26 -21.12 31.17
CA LEU A 73 -18.19 -20.64 32.01
C LEU A 73 -18.17 -21.42 33.34
N SER A 74 -17.09 -22.11 33.62
CA SER A 74 -16.90 -22.97 34.80
C SER A 74 -15.46 -22.91 35.29
N THR A 75 -15.22 -23.40 36.50
CA THR A 75 -13.87 -23.51 37.07
C THR A 75 -12.94 -24.39 36.25
N ALA A 76 -13.49 -25.26 35.42
CA ALA A 76 -12.71 -26.18 34.60
C ALA A 76 -12.10 -25.48 33.36
N ASN A 77 -12.78 -24.48 32.77
CA ASN A 77 -12.32 -23.76 31.56
C ASN A 77 -11.84 -22.34 31.83
N MET A 78 -11.76 -21.95 33.11
CA MET A 78 -11.19 -20.66 33.54
C MET A 78 -10.10 -20.89 34.59
N PRO A 79 -9.00 -21.58 34.28
CA PRO A 79 -8.00 -21.97 35.29
C PRO A 79 -7.29 -20.77 35.90
N VAL A 80 -7.03 -19.69 35.14
CA VAL A 80 -6.36 -18.50 35.69
C VAL A 80 -7.28 -17.74 36.62
N MET A 81 -8.53 -17.51 36.24
CA MET A 81 -9.56 -16.89 37.08
C MET A 81 -9.80 -17.70 38.34
N THR A 82 -9.83 -19.02 38.24
CA THR A 82 -10.00 -19.93 39.38
C THR A 82 -8.80 -19.88 40.33
N ALA A 83 -7.57 -19.85 39.80
CA ALA A 83 -6.34 -19.75 40.60
C ALA A 83 -6.25 -18.42 41.36
N LEU A 84 -6.75 -17.32 40.78
CA LEU A 84 -6.83 -16.01 41.44
C LEU A 84 -7.88 -15.94 42.55
N LYS A 85 -8.56 -17.06 42.86
CA LYS A 85 -9.63 -17.16 43.89
C LYS A 85 -10.84 -16.25 43.64
N ALA A 86 -10.92 -15.63 42.45
CA ALA A 86 -12.05 -14.77 42.11
C ALA A 86 -13.39 -15.49 42.18
N TRP A 87 -13.40 -16.81 41.94
CA TRP A 87 -14.58 -17.66 41.91
C TRP A 87 -14.98 -18.30 43.22
N LYS A 88 -14.12 -18.22 44.27
CA LYS A 88 -14.37 -18.94 45.54
C LYS A 88 -15.45 -18.32 46.43
N PHE A 89 -15.82 -17.07 46.16
CA PHE A 89 -16.72 -16.35 47.07
C PHE A 89 -18.19 -16.39 46.64
N GLY A 90 -18.58 -17.32 45.75
CA GLY A 90 -19.97 -17.40 45.34
C GLY A 90 -20.46 -16.10 44.69
N PHE A 91 -21.74 -15.89 44.60
CA PHE A 91 -22.41 -14.78 43.93
C PHE A 91 -22.09 -13.34 44.42
N ASN A 92 -21.16 -13.16 45.36
CA ASN A 92 -20.69 -11.88 45.87
C ASN A 92 -19.17 -11.76 45.80
N SER A 93 -18.59 -11.96 44.60
CA SER A 93 -17.17 -11.74 44.43
C SER A 93 -16.85 -10.22 44.45
N PRO A 94 -15.94 -9.77 45.32
CA PRO A 94 -15.49 -8.37 45.32
C PRO A 94 -14.66 -8.01 44.12
N PHE A 95 -14.34 -8.98 43.26
CA PHE A 95 -13.42 -8.82 42.11
C PHE A 95 -14.23 -8.58 40.83
N LYS A 96 -13.98 -7.44 40.22
CA LYS A 96 -14.56 -7.08 38.93
C LYS A 96 -13.68 -7.65 37.81
N SER A 97 -14.25 -8.55 37.04
CA SER A 97 -13.61 -9.07 35.82
C SER A 97 -14.23 -8.41 34.63
N ASP A 98 -13.38 -7.96 33.69
CA ASP A 98 -13.78 -7.38 32.43
C ASP A 98 -13.66 -8.42 31.34
N VAL A 99 -14.57 -8.39 30.36
CA VAL A 99 -14.52 -9.22 29.15
C VAL A 99 -14.30 -8.34 27.96
N TYR A 100 -13.27 -8.63 27.19
CA TYR A 100 -12.95 -7.94 25.96
C TYR A 100 -13.10 -8.87 24.77
N PHE A 101 -13.86 -8.45 23.78
CA PHE A 101 -13.92 -9.10 22.48
C PHE A 101 -12.97 -8.41 21.52
N VAL A 102 -12.08 -9.18 20.94
CA VAL A 102 -11.10 -8.71 19.94
C VAL A 102 -11.46 -9.28 18.58
N ASN A 103 -11.69 -8.42 17.60
CA ASN A 103 -11.90 -8.84 16.23
C ASN A 103 -10.57 -9.27 15.60
N THR A 104 -10.54 -10.50 15.07
CA THR A 104 -9.41 -11.07 14.33
C THR A 104 -9.65 -11.10 12.81
N LYS A 105 -10.80 -10.54 12.37
CA LYS A 105 -11.10 -10.33 10.95
C LYS A 105 -10.04 -9.45 10.29
N GLN A 106 -9.99 -9.49 8.97
CA GLN A 106 -9.19 -8.54 8.21
C GLN A 106 -9.92 -7.18 8.13
N PHE A 107 -9.19 -6.12 8.44
CA PHE A 107 -9.62 -4.74 8.17
C PHE A 107 -9.08 -4.35 6.81
N LEU A 108 -10.00 -4.19 5.85
CA LEU A 108 -9.69 -3.98 4.44
C LEU A 108 -9.74 -2.50 4.09
N ASP A 109 -9.18 -2.16 2.93
CA ASP A 109 -9.27 -0.83 2.29
C ASP A 109 -8.81 0.34 3.19
N CYS A 110 -7.84 0.08 4.09
CA CYS A 110 -7.19 1.13 4.84
C CYS A 110 -6.25 1.90 3.93
N LYS A 111 -6.38 3.23 3.90
CA LYS A 111 -5.61 4.08 3.00
C LYS A 111 -4.33 4.60 3.68
N TRP A 112 -3.24 4.61 2.93
CA TRP A 112 -1.98 5.21 3.36
C TRP A 112 -1.46 6.18 2.30
N GLY A 113 -0.60 7.09 2.71
CA GLY A 113 0.06 8.01 1.80
C GLY A 113 1.16 8.79 2.50
N THR A 114 2.12 9.25 1.73
CA THR A 114 3.23 10.07 2.22
C THR A 114 2.75 11.51 2.43
N THR A 115 2.68 11.97 3.66
CA THR A 115 2.37 13.39 3.98
C THR A 115 3.46 14.31 3.45
N ASN A 116 4.73 13.93 3.67
CA ASN A 116 5.90 14.61 3.12
C ASN A 116 6.55 13.72 2.05
N PRO A 117 7.13 14.32 1.01
CA PRO A 117 7.85 13.57 0.01
C PRO A 117 9.01 12.77 0.61
N VAL A 118 9.16 11.52 0.18
CA VAL A 118 10.31 10.67 0.49
C VAL A 118 11.45 11.02 -0.44
N MET A 119 12.64 11.20 0.11
CA MET A 119 13.83 11.48 -0.68
C MET A 119 14.52 10.19 -1.07
N MET A 120 14.81 10.01 -2.36
CA MET A 120 15.66 8.93 -2.84
C MET A 120 16.77 9.46 -3.75
N ARG A 121 17.84 8.67 -3.85
CA ARG A 121 18.92 8.94 -4.80
C ARG A 121 18.69 8.13 -6.06
N ASP A 122 18.48 8.82 -7.16
CA ASP A 122 18.37 8.24 -8.48
C ASP A 122 19.69 8.35 -9.25
N ALA A 123 19.99 7.35 -10.09
CA ALA A 123 21.24 7.32 -10.84
C ALA A 123 21.30 8.37 -11.97
N GLU A 124 20.14 8.72 -12.54
CA GLU A 124 20.04 9.67 -13.65
C GLU A 124 19.69 11.09 -13.20
N PHE A 125 18.75 11.19 -12.23
CA PHE A 125 18.20 12.48 -11.81
C PHE A 125 18.83 12.99 -10.51
N GLY A 126 19.72 12.22 -9.87
CA GLY A 126 20.34 12.59 -8.61
C GLY A 126 19.37 12.46 -7.42
N MET A 127 19.23 13.53 -6.62
CA MET A 127 18.30 13.52 -5.48
C MET A 127 16.91 13.93 -5.93
N ILE A 128 15.97 13.01 -5.83
CA ILE A 128 14.56 13.25 -6.17
C ILE A 128 13.64 13.09 -4.96
N ARG A 129 12.46 13.67 -5.07
CA ARG A 129 11.42 13.61 -4.04
C ARG A 129 10.22 12.86 -4.59
N LEU A 130 9.82 11.79 -3.92
CA LEU A 130 8.69 10.96 -4.33
C LEU A 130 7.51 11.17 -3.40
N ARG A 131 6.31 11.14 -3.94
CA ARG A 131 5.07 10.95 -3.18
C ARG A 131 4.46 9.64 -3.58
N ALA A 132 3.99 8.88 -2.59
CA ALA A 132 3.35 7.61 -2.82
C ALA A 132 2.09 7.48 -1.98
N PHE A 133 1.12 6.76 -2.49
CA PHE A 133 -0.09 6.41 -1.77
C PHE A 133 -0.61 5.05 -2.23
N GLY A 134 -1.50 4.49 -1.43
CA GLY A 134 -2.10 3.21 -1.74
C GLY A 134 -3.00 2.71 -0.62
N ALA A 135 -3.25 1.42 -0.63
CA ALA A 135 -4.10 0.75 0.33
C ALA A 135 -3.33 -0.35 1.08
N TYR A 136 -3.82 -0.70 2.25
CA TYR A 136 -3.32 -1.84 3.03
C TYR A 136 -4.47 -2.53 3.73
N SER A 137 -4.25 -3.78 4.10
CA SER A 137 -5.11 -4.51 5.00
C SER A 137 -4.30 -5.11 6.14
N PHE A 138 -4.92 -5.18 7.30
CA PHE A 138 -4.30 -5.75 8.49
C PHE A 138 -5.30 -6.55 9.30
N ARG A 139 -4.81 -7.32 10.26
CA ARG A 139 -5.61 -8.00 11.27
C ARG A 139 -4.88 -8.06 12.60
N VAL A 140 -5.61 -8.33 13.66
CA VAL A 140 -5.01 -8.70 14.94
C VAL A 140 -4.56 -10.16 14.83
N ALA A 141 -3.24 -10.38 14.93
CA ALA A 141 -2.63 -11.71 14.89
C ALA A 141 -2.47 -12.30 16.31
N ASP A 142 -2.10 -11.45 17.25
CA ASP A 142 -1.97 -11.81 18.67
C ASP A 142 -2.81 -10.86 19.52
N PRO A 143 -4.03 -11.28 19.89
CA PRO A 143 -4.94 -10.46 20.70
C PRO A 143 -4.41 -10.12 22.10
N GLU A 144 -3.62 -11.00 22.71
CA GLU A 144 -3.07 -10.78 24.05
C GLU A 144 -1.98 -9.70 24.03
N VAL A 145 -1.07 -9.78 23.05
CA VAL A 145 -0.04 -8.76 22.84
C VAL A 145 -0.70 -7.43 22.50
N PHE A 146 -1.71 -7.43 21.62
CA PHE A 146 -2.42 -6.22 21.23
C PHE A 146 -3.08 -5.52 22.43
N LEU A 147 -3.77 -6.26 23.29
CA LEU A 147 -4.38 -5.69 24.50
C LEU A 147 -3.33 -5.11 25.44
N ARG A 148 -2.22 -5.79 25.62
CA ARG A 148 -1.16 -5.37 26.56
C ARG A 148 -0.38 -4.16 26.06
N GLU A 149 -0.02 -4.15 24.77
CA GLU A 149 0.91 -3.15 24.22
C GLU A 149 0.20 -1.91 23.65
N VAL A 150 -1.05 -2.05 23.18
CA VAL A 150 -1.73 -1.01 22.39
C VAL A 150 -3.01 -0.52 23.05
N PHE A 151 -3.88 -1.44 23.43
CA PHE A 151 -5.24 -1.10 23.84
C PHE A 151 -5.31 -0.39 25.21
N GLY A 152 -4.51 -0.83 26.18
CA GLY A 152 -4.52 -0.27 27.53
C GLY A 152 -5.83 -0.50 28.27
N THR A 153 -6.52 0.58 28.72
CA THR A 153 -7.72 0.51 29.56
C THR A 153 -8.97 1.12 28.94
N SER A 154 -8.99 1.34 27.65
CA SER A 154 -10.15 1.90 26.94
C SER A 154 -11.34 0.94 26.95
N SER A 155 -12.55 1.43 26.71
CA SER A 155 -13.73 0.59 26.55
C SER A 155 -13.93 0.10 25.12
N GLU A 156 -13.40 0.83 24.16
CA GLU A 156 -13.47 0.53 22.73
C GLU A 156 -12.17 0.98 22.05
N TYR A 157 -11.77 0.27 21.01
CA TYR A 157 -10.63 0.61 20.19
C TYR A 157 -10.95 0.34 18.73
N THR A 158 -10.71 1.31 17.90
CA THR A 158 -11.11 1.31 16.49
C THR A 158 -9.90 1.33 15.56
N VAL A 159 -10.14 1.12 14.28
CA VAL A 159 -9.12 1.25 13.23
C VAL A 159 -8.50 2.65 13.24
N GLN A 160 -9.31 3.70 13.49
CA GLN A 160 -8.83 5.07 13.52
C GLN A 160 -7.79 5.30 14.62
N ASP A 161 -7.91 4.62 15.75
CA ASP A 161 -6.99 4.78 16.88
C ASP A 161 -5.59 4.25 16.57
N VAL A 162 -5.48 3.19 15.76
CA VAL A 162 -4.20 2.58 15.38
C VAL A 162 -3.66 3.12 14.05
N GLU A 163 -4.53 3.68 13.22
CA GLU A 163 -4.21 4.09 11.84
C GLU A 163 -3.00 5.02 11.77
N GLY A 164 -2.93 6.01 12.65
CA GLY A 164 -1.83 6.98 12.68
C GLY A 164 -0.47 6.33 12.93
N GLN A 165 -0.40 5.31 13.80
CA GLN A 165 0.82 4.57 14.07
C GLN A 165 1.17 3.65 12.90
N LEU A 166 0.18 2.95 12.35
CA LEU A 166 0.38 2.09 11.17
C LEU A 166 0.91 2.91 10.00
N LYS A 167 0.26 4.02 9.64
CA LYS A 167 0.70 4.88 8.53
C LYS A 167 2.16 5.33 8.66
N ARG A 168 2.60 5.74 9.85
CA ARG A 168 4.01 6.11 10.08
C ARG A 168 4.95 4.93 9.84
N THR A 169 4.60 3.76 10.32
CA THR A 169 5.41 2.54 10.16
C THR A 169 5.45 2.10 8.70
N LEU A 170 4.32 2.19 7.99
CA LEU A 170 4.20 1.87 6.57
C LEU A 170 5.08 2.77 5.70
N VAL A 171 4.97 4.09 5.89
CA VAL A 171 5.78 5.07 5.13
C VAL A 171 7.27 4.89 5.40
N SER A 172 7.66 4.63 6.66
CA SER A 172 9.06 4.33 6.99
C SER A 172 9.56 3.06 6.29
N GLY A 173 8.79 1.97 6.36
CA GLY A 173 9.17 0.71 5.72
C GLY A 173 9.21 0.78 4.19
N LEU A 174 8.27 1.53 3.59
CA LEU A 174 8.30 1.80 2.15
C LEU A 174 9.56 2.61 1.75
N SER A 175 9.90 3.63 2.54
CA SER A 175 11.11 4.43 2.29
C SER A 175 12.36 3.56 2.31
N ASP A 176 12.46 2.65 3.26
CA ASP A 176 13.56 1.68 3.35
C ASP A 176 13.55 0.73 2.13
N ALA A 177 12.37 0.22 1.75
CA ALA A 177 12.20 -0.67 0.61
C ALA A 177 12.64 -0.01 -0.71
N ILE A 178 12.22 1.23 -0.96
CA ILE A 178 12.62 1.99 -2.16
C ILE A 178 14.14 2.24 -2.16
N ALA A 179 14.71 2.62 -1.00
CA ALA A 179 16.15 2.88 -0.92
C ALA A 179 17.00 1.63 -1.17
N GLU A 180 16.53 0.46 -0.71
CA GLU A 180 17.23 -0.81 -0.87
C GLU A 180 17.04 -1.46 -2.24
N SER A 181 15.91 -1.19 -2.91
CA SER A 181 15.62 -1.71 -4.25
C SER A 181 16.64 -1.24 -5.29
N LYS A 182 17.24 -0.07 -5.10
CA LYS A 182 18.16 0.58 -6.06
C LYS A 182 17.58 0.73 -7.48
N LEU A 183 16.27 0.62 -7.60
CA LEU A 183 15.58 0.79 -8.87
C LEU A 183 15.61 2.26 -9.29
N PRO A 184 15.85 2.56 -10.58
CA PRO A 184 15.66 3.90 -11.12
C PRO A 184 14.22 4.37 -10.93
N ALA A 185 14.03 5.66 -10.77
CA ALA A 185 12.68 6.23 -10.58
C ALA A 185 11.70 5.88 -11.68
N LEU A 186 12.19 5.74 -12.91
CA LEU A 186 11.40 5.35 -14.08
C LEU A 186 10.88 3.92 -14.00
N ASP A 187 11.63 3.03 -13.39
CA ASP A 187 11.31 1.61 -13.28
C ASP A 187 10.44 1.30 -12.07
N LEU A 188 10.29 2.26 -11.14
CA LEU A 188 9.46 2.06 -9.94
C LEU A 188 8.01 1.69 -10.30
N ALA A 189 7.45 2.34 -11.33
CA ALA A 189 6.07 2.10 -11.77
C ALA A 189 5.84 0.69 -12.30
N ALA A 190 6.87 0.07 -12.86
CA ALA A 190 6.80 -1.30 -13.37
C ALA A 190 6.98 -2.36 -12.26
N ASN A 191 7.43 -1.96 -11.07
CA ASN A 191 7.82 -2.86 -9.98
C ASN A 191 7.07 -2.58 -8.67
N TYR A 192 5.84 -2.05 -8.73
CA TYR A 192 5.05 -1.74 -7.53
C TYR A 192 4.79 -2.96 -6.66
N ASP A 193 4.51 -4.11 -7.27
CA ASP A 193 4.22 -5.34 -6.56
C ASP A 193 5.46 -5.87 -5.80
N GLU A 194 6.63 -5.89 -6.46
CA GLU A 194 7.87 -6.33 -5.83
C GLU A 194 8.29 -5.41 -4.68
N ILE A 195 8.15 -4.09 -4.87
CA ILE A 195 8.43 -3.11 -3.81
C ILE A 195 7.44 -3.26 -2.67
N GLY A 196 6.16 -3.49 -2.98
CA GLY A 196 5.10 -3.75 -2.00
C GLY A 196 5.37 -4.99 -1.17
N ASP A 197 5.73 -6.10 -1.81
CA ASP A 197 6.07 -7.37 -1.16
C ASP A 197 7.33 -7.25 -0.27
N TYR A 198 8.32 -6.51 -0.74
CA TYR A 198 9.52 -6.25 0.04
C TYR A 198 9.21 -5.36 1.26
N ALA A 199 8.43 -4.31 1.06
CA ALA A 199 7.98 -3.43 2.14
C ALA A 199 7.19 -4.22 3.19
N LEU A 200 6.27 -5.11 2.77
CA LEU A 200 5.47 -5.96 3.64
C LEU A 200 6.37 -6.85 4.54
N LYS A 201 7.40 -7.47 3.96
CA LYS A 201 8.37 -8.28 4.72
C LYS A 201 9.17 -7.45 5.74
N THR A 202 9.49 -6.21 5.41
CA THR A 202 10.25 -5.29 6.28
C THR A 202 9.39 -4.70 7.39
N ILE A 203 8.10 -4.46 7.11
CA ILE A 203 7.15 -3.81 8.01
C ILE A 203 6.60 -4.81 9.04
N ASN A 204 6.23 -6.03 8.61
CA ASN A 204 5.58 -7.02 9.48
C ASN A 204 6.31 -7.26 10.81
N PRO A 205 7.64 -7.46 10.88
CA PRO A 205 8.34 -7.65 12.14
C PRO A 205 8.23 -6.48 13.12
N ARG A 206 7.93 -5.27 12.61
CA ARG A 206 7.76 -4.06 13.44
C ARG A 206 6.37 -4.01 14.07
N ILE A 207 5.32 -4.39 13.31
CA ILE A 207 3.93 -4.34 13.78
C ILE A 207 3.48 -5.61 14.51
N GLU A 208 4.15 -6.75 14.28
CA GLU A 208 3.94 -7.97 15.08
C GLU A 208 4.24 -7.75 16.56
N LYS A 209 5.15 -6.85 16.89
CA LYS A 209 5.41 -6.43 18.28
C LYS A 209 4.19 -5.76 18.93
N LEU A 210 3.25 -5.29 18.14
CA LEU A 210 1.98 -4.69 18.57
C LEU A 210 0.81 -5.70 18.52
N GLY A 211 1.08 -6.97 18.23
CA GLY A 211 0.06 -8.00 18.05
C GLY A 211 -0.72 -7.90 16.74
N LEU A 212 -0.23 -7.12 15.78
CA LEU A 212 -0.86 -6.90 14.48
C LEU A 212 -0.06 -7.57 13.36
N THR A 213 -0.69 -7.83 12.22
CA THR A 213 0.01 -8.24 11.00
C THR A 213 -0.62 -7.58 9.79
N LEU A 214 0.20 -7.12 8.85
CA LEU A 214 -0.26 -6.72 7.52
C LEU A 214 -0.54 -7.97 6.70
N VAL A 215 -1.70 -8.00 6.06
CA VAL A 215 -2.08 -9.05 5.13
C VAL A 215 -1.75 -8.64 3.71
N SER A 216 -1.98 -7.36 3.38
CA SER A 216 -1.60 -6.80 2.08
C SER A 216 -1.07 -5.37 2.24
N PHE A 217 -0.17 -5.00 1.36
CA PHE A 217 0.33 -3.64 1.21
C PHE A 217 0.45 -3.34 -0.28
N VAL A 218 -0.41 -2.46 -0.77
CA VAL A 218 -0.53 -2.14 -2.19
C VAL A 218 -0.09 -0.71 -2.43
N ILE A 219 0.77 -0.51 -3.40
CA ILE A 219 1.16 0.80 -3.91
C ILE A 219 0.28 1.09 -5.11
N GLU A 220 -0.58 2.10 -5.00
CA GLU A 220 -1.47 2.50 -6.10
C GLU A 220 -0.76 3.48 -7.04
N ASN A 221 0.07 4.36 -6.50
CA ASN A 221 0.82 5.31 -7.29
C ASN A 221 2.06 5.82 -6.56
N ILE A 222 3.12 6.08 -7.34
CA ILE A 222 4.30 6.84 -6.94
C ILE A 222 4.44 8.02 -7.91
N SER A 223 4.29 9.24 -7.40
CA SER A 223 4.39 10.47 -8.19
C SER A 223 5.78 11.07 -8.08
N LEU A 224 6.33 11.47 -9.21
CA LEU A 224 7.57 12.22 -9.33
C LEU A 224 7.32 13.73 -9.20
N PRO A 225 8.35 14.55 -8.91
CA PRO A 225 8.23 16.00 -9.02
C PRO A 225 7.93 16.42 -10.46
N GLU A 226 7.11 17.44 -10.62
CA GLU A 226 6.71 17.99 -11.94
C GLU A 226 7.92 18.34 -12.83
N GLU A 227 9.02 18.78 -12.24
CA GLU A 227 10.26 19.09 -12.98
C GLU A 227 10.90 17.84 -13.58
N VAL A 228 10.82 16.69 -12.88
CA VAL A 228 11.31 15.40 -13.36
C VAL A 228 10.39 14.87 -14.45
N GLU A 229 9.08 14.94 -14.26
CA GLU A 229 8.08 14.54 -15.27
C GLU A 229 8.26 15.34 -16.56
N LYS A 230 8.40 16.65 -16.49
CA LYS A 230 8.68 17.51 -17.65
C LYS A 230 9.99 17.13 -18.38
N THR A 231 11.01 16.73 -17.62
CA THR A 231 12.29 16.30 -18.19
C THR A 231 12.16 14.95 -18.90
N MET A 232 11.35 14.04 -18.31
CA MET A 232 11.00 12.77 -18.91
C MET A 232 10.22 12.94 -20.22
N ASP A 233 9.21 13.81 -20.22
CA ASP A 233 8.41 14.11 -21.41
C ASP A 233 9.28 14.66 -22.54
N LYS A 234 10.22 15.55 -22.21
CA LYS A 234 11.20 16.06 -23.18
C LYS A 234 12.10 14.96 -23.73
N ARG A 235 12.62 14.06 -22.87
CA ARG A 235 13.45 12.93 -23.32
C ARG A 235 12.67 11.94 -24.18
N THR A 236 11.43 11.64 -23.78
CA THR A 236 10.54 10.75 -24.54
C THR A 236 10.26 11.37 -25.92
N SER A 237 9.96 12.66 -25.97
CA SER A 237 9.77 13.41 -27.23
C SER A 237 11.03 13.40 -28.11
N MET A 238 12.22 13.54 -27.50
CA MET A 238 13.50 13.42 -28.20
C MET A 238 13.73 11.99 -28.74
N GLY A 239 13.42 10.97 -27.94
CA GLY A 239 13.57 9.56 -28.33
C GLY A 239 12.65 9.16 -29.49
N VAL A 240 11.41 9.64 -29.48
CA VAL A 240 10.42 9.40 -30.57
C VAL A 240 10.80 10.14 -31.85
N LEU A 241 11.40 11.33 -31.75
CA LEU A 241 11.77 12.14 -32.92
C LEU A 241 13.09 11.72 -33.56
N GLY A 242 13.96 10.97 -32.86
CA GLY A 242 15.15 10.28 -33.39
C GLY A 242 16.22 11.18 -34.06
N ASP A 243 15.96 12.48 -34.25
CA ASP A 243 16.83 13.42 -34.91
C ASP A 243 16.81 14.79 -34.21
N MET A 244 17.98 15.24 -33.77
CA MET A 244 18.18 16.54 -33.12
C MET A 244 17.65 17.71 -33.95
N ASN A 245 17.72 17.59 -35.26
CA ASN A 245 17.23 18.64 -36.19
C ASN A 245 15.68 18.73 -36.17
N ARG A 246 14.98 17.60 -36.06
CA ARG A 246 13.51 17.57 -35.90
C ARG A 246 13.08 18.11 -34.57
N TYR A 247 13.82 17.83 -33.50
CA TYR A 247 13.54 18.37 -32.18
C TYR A 247 13.70 19.90 -32.14
N THR A 248 14.76 20.44 -32.74
CA THR A 248 14.96 21.88 -32.82
C THR A 248 13.86 22.57 -33.66
N GLN A 249 13.41 21.96 -34.74
CA GLN A 249 12.27 22.46 -35.52
C GLN A 249 10.96 22.42 -34.72
N TYR A 250 10.72 21.34 -33.94
CA TYR A 250 9.55 21.24 -33.05
C TYR A 250 9.56 22.30 -31.99
N GLN A 251 10.68 22.48 -31.27
CA GLN A 251 10.81 23.54 -30.24
C GLN A 251 10.65 24.96 -30.84
N ALA A 252 11.19 25.20 -32.02
CA ALA A 252 10.99 26.48 -32.68
C ALA A 252 9.52 26.72 -33.04
N ALA A 253 8.82 25.70 -33.52
CA ALA A 253 7.38 25.79 -33.79
C ALA A 253 6.53 25.98 -32.55
N GLU A 254 6.89 25.35 -31.44
CA GLU A 254 6.19 25.49 -30.15
C GLU A 254 6.42 26.87 -29.52
N ALA A 255 7.64 27.38 -29.57
CA ALA A 255 7.96 28.74 -29.14
C ALA A 255 7.23 29.82 -30.00
N MET A 256 7.08 29.60 -31.31
CA MET A 256 6.27 30.44 -32.16
C MET A 256 4.78 30.39 -31.81
N ARG A 257 4.27 29.23 -31.45
CA ARG A 257 2.87 29.06 -31.04
C ARG A 257 2.59 29.71 -29.67
N GLU A 258 3.52 29.60 -28.70
CA GLU A 258 3.43 30.29 -27.41
C GLU A 258 3.52 31.81 -27.59
N ALA A 259 4.43 32.29 -28.45
CA ALA A 259 4.53 33.71 -28.77
C ALA A 259 3.27 34.26 -29.46
N ALA A 260 2.63 33.46 -30.32
CA ALA A 260 1.39 33.83 -31.00
C ALA A 260 0.17 33.84 -30.05
N ASN A 261 0.18 33.02 -29.00
CA ASN A 261 -0.88 32.94 -27.99
C ASN A 261 -0.77 33.97 -26.87
N ASN A 262 0.26 34.82 -26.89
CA ASN A 262 0.49 35.83 -25.86
C ASN A 262 0.03 37.22 -26.37
N PRO A 263 -1.21 37.68 -26.16
CA PRO A 263 -1.79 38.87 -26.78
C PRO A 263 -1.33 40.19 -26.16
N GLY A 264 -0.37 40.19 -25.22
CA GLY A 264 0.03 41.37 -24.44
C GLY A 264 1.43 41.91 -24.69
N GLY A 265 2.20 41.38 -25.63
CA GLY A 265 3.60 41.76 -25.76
C GLY A 265 3.86 42.64 -27.02
N MET A 266 3.86 43.98 -26.85
CA MET A 266 4.46 44.89 -27.87
C MET A 266 5.96 44.64 -28.12
N ALA A 267 6.61 43.73 -27.37
CA ALA A 267 7.95 43.20 -27.62
C ALA A 267 7.96 42.14 -28.74
N GLY A 268 6.81 41.53 -29.07
CA GLY A 268 6.71 40.50 -30.12
C GLY A 268 6.80 41.07 -31.57
N ALA A 269 6.40 42.30 -31.79
CA ALA A 269 6.45 42.92 -33.07
C ALA A 269 7.88 43.32 -33.51
N GLY A 270 8.76 43.67 -32.60
CA GLY A 270 10.16 44.03 -32.89
C GLY A 270 11.08 42.82 -33.05
N VAL A 271 10.86 41.77 -32.26
CA VAL A 271 11.66 40.54 -32.31
C VAL A 271 11.22 39.66 -33.50
N GLY A 272 9.94 39.68 -33.88
CA GLY A 272 9.39 38.91 -35.01
C GLY A 272 9.98 39.33 -36.35
N MET A 273 10.28 40.62 -36.56
CA MET A 273 10.86 41.10 -37.82
C MET A 273 12.39 40.88 -37.91
N GLY A 274 13.12 41.06 -36.81
CA GLY A 274 14.58 40.86 -36.77
C GLY A 274 14.99 39.37 -36.71
N ALA A 275 14.34 38.60 -35.87
CA ALA A 275 14.61 37.16 -35.74
C ALA A 275 14.10 36.36 -36.93
N GLY A 276 13.00 36.77 -37.55
CA GLY A 276 12.46 36.11 -38.76
C GLY A 276 13.41 36.20 -39.97
N VAL A 277 14.08 37.35 -40.18
CA VAL A 277 15.04 37.52 -41.25
C VAL A 277 16.35 36.76 -40.97
N ALA A 278 16.84 36.81 -39.71
CA ALA A 278 18.04 36.06 -39.31
C ALA A 278 17.83 34.56 -39.33
N MET A 279 16.67 34.05 -38.89
CA MET A 279 16.30 32.63 -38.94
C MET A 279 16.03 32.18 -40.40
N GLY A 280 15.38 33.01 -41.22
CA GLY A 280 15.18 32.74 -42.64
C GLY A 280 16.50 32.58 -43.43
N GLN A 281 17.50 33.43 -43.13
CA GLN A 281 18.84 33.30 -43.72
C GLN A 281 19.60 32.08 -43.21
N ALA A 282 19.51 31.75 -41.88
CA ALA A 282 20.12 30.53 -41.34
C ALA A 282 19.46 29.25 -41.88
N PHE A 283 18.15 29.27 -42.13
CA PHE A 283 17.42 28.14 -42.70
C PHE A 283 17.75 27.96 -44.20
N ALA A 284 17.91 29.08 -44.96
CA ALA A 284 18.31 29.04 -46.33
C ALA A 284 19.76 28.55 -46.49
N GLN A 285 20.68 28.93 -45.59
CA GLN A 285 22.05 28.42 -45.58
C GLN A 285 22.11 26.94 -45.17
N ALA A 286 21.29 26.49 -44.19
CA ALA A 286 21.22 25.08 -43.84
C ALA A 286 20.67 24.20 -44.98
N MET A 287 19.68 24.69 -45.75
CA MET A 287 19.19 24.00 -46.93
C MET A 287 20.22 23.97 -48.08
N GLN A 288 21.00 25.03 -48.28
CA GLN A 288 22.08 25.05 -49.29
C GLN A 288 23.24 24.13 -48.88
N ALA A 289 23.57 24.01 -47.61
CA ALA A 289 24.61 23.11 -47.14
C ALA A 289 24.24 21.62 -47.32
N THR A 290 22.95 21.32 -47.32
CA THR A 290 22.46 19.93 -47.55
C THR A 290 22.48 19.54 -49.04
N GLN A 291 22.54 20.52 -49.97
CA GLN A 291 22.62 20.29 -51.42
C GLN A 291 24.05 20.29 -51.98
N GLN A 292 25.06 20.65 -51.20
CA GLN A 292 26.46 20.69 -51.61
C GLN A 292 27.33 19.62 -50.97
N GLN A 293 26.80 18.45 -50.64
CA GLN A 293 27.64 17.29 -50.39
C GLN A 293 28.09 16.75 -51.74
N PRO A 294 29.40 16.81 -52.06
CA PRO A 294 29.91 16.13 -53.29
C PRO A 294 29.66 14.65 -53.14
N ALA A 295 29.02 14.06 -54.14
CA ALA A 295 28.85 12.62 -54.21
C ALA A 295 30.22 11.92 -54.07
N ALA A 296 30.47 11.27 -52.97
CA ALA A 296 31.58 10.36 -52.83
C ALA A 296 31.41 9.22 -53.83
N PRO A 297 32.51 8.76 -54.48
CA PRO A 297 32.44 7.73 -55.52
C PRO A 297 31.82 6.46 -54.93
N VAL A 298 30.79 5.97 -55.57
CA VAL A 298 30.10 4.74 -55.28
C VAL A 298 31.09 3.59 -55.38
N GLN A 299 31.66 3.12 -54.30
CA GLN A 299 32.23 1.80 -54.23
C GLN A 299 31.09 0.79 -54.32
N GLN A 300 31.08 0.05 -55.44
CA GLN A 300 30.19 -1.09 -55.61
C GLN A 300 30.38 -2.09 -54.52
N GLN A 301 29.47 -2.13 -53.54
CA GLN A 301 29.34 -3.26 -52.62
C GLN A 301 28.85 -4.48 -53.40
N PRO A 302 29.42 -5.66 -53.18
CA PRO A 302 28.94 -6.89 -53.81
C PRO A 302 27.51 -7.14 -53.35
N THR A 303 26.64 -7.41 -54.33
CA THR A 303 25.25 -7.80 -54.13
C THR A 303 25.17 -8.99 -53.16
N ALA A 304 24.62 -8.77 -51.96
CA ALA A 304 24.27 -9.85 -51.07
C ALA A 304 23.20 -10.73 -51.71
N GLN A 305 23.57 -11.97 -52.04
CA GLN A 305 22.65 -12.99 -52.51
C GLN A 305 21.58 -13.21 -51.43
N LYS A 306 20.33 -13.07 -51.82
CA LYS A 306 19.19 -13.45 -50.97
C LYS A 306 19.29 -14.93 -50.61
N GLY A 307 19.62 -15.25 -49.41
CA GLY A 307 19.55 -16.60 -48.88
C GLY A 307 18.11 -17.08 -48.90
N SER A 308 17.86 -18.23 -49.47
CA SER A 308 16.58 -18.89 -49.42
C SER A 308 16.40 -19.59 -48.06
N PHE A 309 15.27 -19.37 -47.41
CA PHE A 309 14.93 -20.00 -46.15
C PHE A 309 13.96 -21.16 -46.39
N CYS A 310 14.04 -22.22 -45.57
CA CYS A 310 13.11 -23.34 -45.63
C CYS A 310 11.70 -22.90 -45.17
N ALA A 311 10.69 -23.17 -45.99
CA ALA A 311 9.29 -22.78 -45.74
C ALA A 311 8.66 -23.51 -44.53
N ASN A 312 9.29 -24.59 -44.02
CA ASN A 312 8.74 -25.42 -42.95
C ASN A 312 9.40 -25.24 -41.58
N CYS A 313 10.67 -24.81 -41.50
CA CYS A 313 11.39 -24.62 -40.25
C CYS A 313 12.10 -23.27 -40.11
N GLY A 314 12.13 -22.42 -41.15
CA GLY A 314 12.73 -21.09 -41.10
C GLY A 314 14.26 -21.07 -41.12
N GLU A 315 14.96 -22.17 -41.31
CA GLU A 315 16.41 -22.26 -41.29
C GLU A 315 17.04 -21.85 -42.66
N GLN A 316 18.19 -21.20 -42.61
CA GLN A 316 18.86 -20.67 -43.79
C GLN A 316 19.54 -21.79 -44.57
N LEU A 317 19.16 -22.02 -45.82
CA LEU A 317 19.76 -23.04 -46.69
C LEU A 317 21.14 -22.61 -47.17
N THR A 318 22.18 -23.21 -46.63
CA THR A 318 23.54 -23.13 -47.15
C THR A 318 23.70 -24.07 -48.36
N GLN A 319 24.17 -23.54 -49.48
CA GLN A 319 24.53 -24.35 -50.67
C GLN A 319 25.66 -25.31 -50.28
N ILE A 320 25.35 -26.58 -50.14
CA ILE A 320 26.35 -27.64 -50.17
C ILE A 320 26.37 -28.23 -51.55
N GLY A 321 27.59 -28.34 -52.07
CA GLY A 321 27.91 -28.65 -53.42
C GLY A 321 27.40 -29.99 -53.93
N ARG A 322 27.29 -30.06 -55.25
CA ARG A 322 27.07 -31.26 -56.05
C ARG A 322 28.03 -32.37 -55.64
N ALA A 323 27.54 -33.52 -55.33
CA ALA A 323 28.26 -34.76 -55.40
C ALA A 323 27.57 -35.68 -56.42
N HIS A 324 28.37 -36.23 -57.26
CA HIS A 324 28.07 -37.18 -58.33
C HIS A 324 27.59 -38.54 -57.79
N VAL A 325 26.80 -39.11 -58.56
CA VAL A 325 26.42 -40.48 -58.99
C VAL A 325 25.02 -40.83 -58.57
#